data_4cd413a47cdda34176c75bbd0e10ebbf
#
_entry.id   4cd413a47cdda34176c75bbd0e10ebbf
#
_cell.length_a   1.000
_cell.length_b   1.000
_cell.length_c   1.000
_cell.angle_alpha   90.00
_cell.angle_beta   90.00
_cell.angle_gamma   90.00
#
_symmetry.space_group_name_H-M   'P 1'
#
loop_
_entity.id
_entity.type
_entity.pdbx_description
1 polymer ?
#
loop_
_entity_poly.entity_id
_entity_poly.type
_entity_poly.pdbx_seq_one_letter_code
_entity_poly.pdbx_strand_id
1 'polypeptide(L)'
;MKQPLLAAFLAVFAPLSTAAQAPLSTIAERSGFVKTGRYDETIALCAAFEQRHPDAVRCLDFGTTPEGRPMKALAISRSGALTPEAARARGLPVVLMQGGIHAGEIDGKDAGFLALREVLAGDAAPGALDELVWLFVPVFNIDGHERFGAWNRPNQRGPEEMGWRTTAQNYNLNRDYAKADAPEMQAMLRLVEAWDPIATIDLHATNGAQFEHDISIQVEPLHGGDEALRQAGLSLRERTIADLAAQGSLPLPFYPSFEDYQDPASGFEDGVSPPRFSTGYFLLRNRLAMLVETHSWKEYPVRVRITRNTIVSVLEQVARQGREWMALARAADARDLAGQPVALDYQATADSRVIDFRGYAYTRTPSEISGAMMTRYDPTTPQVWKVPLRDTIVPRTVVAAPRAGYVVPAGFAGIVAPRLDAHGIRYRRVDCDRCAQPAGAELAAEVFRATGKEFAAQPVEGHQRLTVEGEWKAATRTVRAGALFVPIAQPKARLAMALLEPQAPDSLLQWGLFNNAFERKEYMEAYVAEAVARGMLAADPALKTQFERRLREDRAFADSPAARLEFFHRLHPSWDERLDLYPVMRVDRAPE
;
A
#
# COMPACT_ATOMS: atom_id res chain seq x y z
N MET A 1 -35.80 -86.55 -19.13
CA MET A 1 -36.23 -85.24 -19.64
C MET A 1 -35.74 -84.16 -18.67
N LYS A 2 -34.71 -83.45 -19.02
CA LYS A 2 -34.14 -82.34 -18.18
C LYS A 2 -34.47 -81.00 -18.86
N GLN A 3 -35.22 -80.14 -18.19
CA GLN A 3 -35.51 -78.77 -18.63
C GLN A 3 -34.33 -77.86 -18.23
N PRO A 4 -33.93 -76.91 -19.05
CA PRO A 4 -32.95 -75.87 -18.65
C PRO A 4 -33.65 -74.66 -18.03
N LEU A 5 -33.15 -74.21 -16.88
CA LEU A 5 -33.51 -72.92 -16.26
C LEU A 5 -32.88 -71.74 -17.08
N LEU A 6 -33.72 -70.84 -17.51
CA LEU A 6 -33.35 -69.59 -18.13
C LEU A 6 -33.17 -68.56 -17.02
N ALA A 7 -31.95 -68.11 -16.77
CA ALA A 7 -31.65 -66.98 -15.85
C ALA A 7 -31.81 -65.68 -16.62
N ALA A 8 -32.79 -64.85 -16.24
CA ALA A 8 -32.96 -63.49 -16.74
C ALA A 8 -32.05 -62.51 -15.95
N PHE A 9 -31.10 -61.94 -16.62
CA PHE A 9 -30.30 -60.80 -16.06
C PHE A 9 -31.12 -59.50 -16.16
N LEU A 10 -31.62 -59.00 -15.04
CA LEU A 10 -32.14 -57.63 -14.94
C LEU A 10 -30.93 -56.63 -14.85
N ALA A 11 -30.68 -55.92 -15.92
CA ALA A 11 -29.76 -54.76 -15.88
C ALA A 11 -30.47 -53.59 -15.19
N VAL A 12 -30.05 -53.29 -13.95
CA VAL A 12 -30.48 -52.08 -13.23
C VAL A 12 -29.72 -50.90 -13.81
N PHE A 13 -30.37 -50.12 -14.66
CA PHE A 13 -29.91 -48.80 -15.03
C PHE A 13 -30.13 -47.85 -13.85
N ALA A 14 -29.05 -47.52 -13.09
CA ALA A 14 -29.07 -46.41 -12.16
C ALA A 14 -29.14 -45.11 -12.98
N PRO A 15 -30.05 -44.16 -12.69
CA PRO A 15 -30.05 -42.86 -13.33
C PRO A 15 -28.78 -42.13 -12.91
N LEU A 16 -27.94 -41.78 -13.87
CA LEU A 16 -26.89 -40.77 -13.67
C LEU A 16 -27.60 -39.48 -13.30
N SER A 17 -27.60 -39.14 -12.01
CA SER A 17 -27.95 -37.80 -11.54
C SER A 17 -26.98 -36.83 -12.16
N THR A 18 -27.39 -36.11 -13.19
CA THR A 18 -26.70 -34.90 -13.62
C THR A 18 -26.80 -33.92 -12.47
N ALA A 19 -25.73 -33.80 -11.68
CA ALA A 19 -25.62 -32.75 -10.68
C ALA A 19 -25.86 -31.42 -11.41
N ALA A 20 -26.92 -30.70 -11.02
CA ALA A 20 -27.18 -29.37 -11.57
C ALA A 20 -25.94 -28.53 -11.37
N GLN A 21 -25.38 -28.02 -12.46
CA GLN A 21 -24.18 -27.16 -12.39
C GLN A 21 -24.48 -25.94 -11.53
N ALA A 22 -23.59 -25.62 -10.60
CA ALA A 22 -23.74 -24.45 -9.75
C ALA A 22 -23.88 -23.17 -10.61
N PRO A 23 -24.80 -22.27 -10.26
CA PRO A 23 -24.98 -21.04 -11.01
C PRO A 23 -23.72 -20.17 -10.88
N LEU A 24 -23.29 -19.52 -11.98
CA LEU A 24 -22.18 -18.56 -11.98
C LEU A 24 -22.62 -17.14 -11.58
N SER A 25 -23.82 -16.98 -11.03
CA SER A 25 -24.35 -15.71 -10.53
C SER A 25 -24.16 -15.59 -9.02
N THR A 26 -23.87 -14.37 -8.56
CA THR A 26 -23.70 -14.07 -7.14
C THR A 26 -25.04 -14.01 -6.39
N ILE A 27 -25.01 -14.06 -5.05
CA ILE A 27 -26.17 -13.76 -4.20
C ILE A 27 -26.62 -12.31 -4.44
N ALA A 28 -25.69 -11.39 -4.70
CA ALA A 28 -26.04 -10.02 -5.03
C ALA A 28 -26.95 -9.96 -6.26
N GLU A 29 -26.61 -10.61 -7.35
CA GLU A 29 -27.44 -10.66 -8.56
C GLU A 29 -28.79 -11.33 -8.30
N ARG A 30 -28.80 -12.48 -7.61
CA ARG A 30 -30.02 -13.23 -7.31
C ARG A 30 -30.98 -12.51 -6.37
N SER A 31 -30.46 -11.62 -5.52
CA SER A 31 -31.25 -10.80 -4.59
C SER A 31 -31.66 -9.43 -5.16
N GLY A 32 -31.32 -9.14 -6.43
CA GLY A 32 -31.49 -7.80 -7.01
C GLY A 32 -30.57 -6.76 -6.35
N PHE A 33 -29.37 -7.17 -5.93
CA PHE A 33 -28.37 -6.34 -5.26
C PHE A 33 -28.82 -5.76 -3.90
N VAL A 34 -29.70 -6.48 -3.21
CA VAL A 34 -30.07 -6.18 -1.82
C VAL A 34 -29.04 -6.77 -0.87
N LYS A 35 -28.52 -7.96 -1.17
CA LYS A 35 -27.56 -8.72 -0.35
C LYS A 35 -26.25 -8.94 -1.09
N THR A 36 -25.20 -9.24 -0.34
CA THR A 36 -23.97 -9.83 -0.85
C THR A 36 -23.75 -11.18 -0.19
N GLY A 37 -23.03 -12.09 -0.85
CA GLY A 37 -22.74 -13.41 -0.31
C GLY A 37 -21.59 -13.41 0.68
N ARG A 38 -21.58 -14.40 1.56
CA ARG A 38 -20.47 -14.70 2.47
C ARG A 38 -19.28 -15.32 1.71
N TYR A 39 -18.17 -15.58 2.38
CA TYR A 39 -16.95 -16.04 1.72
C TYR A 39 -17.04 -17.45 1.14
N ASP A 40 -17.93 -18.29 1.65
CA ASP A 40 -18.26 -19.60 1.08
C ASP A 40 -18.79 -19.49 -0.36
N GLU A 41 -19.55 -18.44 -0.68
CA GLU A 41 -19.92 -18.13 -2.07
C GLU A 41 -18.70 -17.88 -2.94
N THR A 42 -17.71 -17.11 -2.46
CA THR A 42 -16.48 -16.86 -3.20
C THR A 42 -15.71 -18.16 -3.49
N ILE A 43 -15.60 -19.04 -2.51
CA ILE A 43 -14.98 -20.37 -2.68
C ILE A 43 -15.75 -21.19 -3.72
N ALA A 44 -17.08 -21.23 -3.61
CA ALA A 44 -17.93 -21.99 -4.53
C ALA A 44 -17.86 -21.44 -5.97
N LEU A 45 -17.91 -20.11 -6.15
CA LEU A 45 -17.80 -19.48 -7.47
C LEU A 45 -16.40 -19.67 -8.08
N CYS A 46 -15.32 -19.56 -7.29
CA CYS A 46 -13.96 -19.83 -7.75
C CYS A 46 -13.87 -21.22 -8.39
N ALA A 47 -14.34 -22.25 -7.67
CA ALA A 47 -14.36 -23.62 -8.17
C ALA A 47 -15.32 -23.82 -9.36
N ALA A 48 -16.49 -23.19 -9.34
CA ALA A 48 -17.49 -23.32 -10.41
C ALA A 48 -17.02 -22.68 -11.73
N PHE A 49 -16.33 -21.53 -11.68
CA PHE A 49 -15.74 -20.90 -12.86
C PHE A 49 -14.62 -21.77 -13.46
N GLU A 50 -13.72 -22.32 -12.64
CA GLU A 50 -12.69 -23.25 -13.12
C GLU A 50 -13.31 -24.51 -13.74
N GLN A 51 -14.30 -25.10 -13.09
CA GLN A 51 -14.98 -26.28 -13.62
C GLN A 51 -15.69 -26.01 -14.95
N ARG A 52 -16.30 -24.82 -15.11
CA ARG A 52 -17.02 -24.43 -16.32
C ARG A 52 -16.09 -24.04 -17.47
N HIS A 53 -14.93 -23.47 -17.15
CA HIS A 53 -13.96 -22.92 -18.11
C HIS A 53 -12.52 -23.38 -17.79
N PRO A 54 -12.24 -24.72 -17.77
CA PRO A 54 -10.97 -25.27 -17.28
C PRO A 54 -9.75 -24.81 -18.10
N ASP A 55 -9.95 -24.44 -19.37
CA ASP A 55 -8.88 -23.95 -20.26
C ASP A 55 -8.65 -22.43 -20.12
N ALA A 56 -9.54 -21.70 -19.44
CA ALA A 56 -9.51 -20.25 -19.36
C ALA A 56 -9.49 -19.70 -17.94
N VAL A 57 -9.81 -20.50 -16.94
CA VAL A 57 -9.88 -20.08 -15.53
C VAL A 57 -9.18 -21.08 -14.64
N ARG A 58 -8.37 -20.60 -13.71
CA ARG A 58 -7.78 -21.36 -12.61
C ARG A 58 -8.07 -20.72 -11.27
N CYS A 59 -8.68 -21.51 -10.37
CA CYS A 59 -8.90 -21.12 -8.98
C CYS A 59 -7.64 -21.44 -8.17
N LEU A 60 -7.08 -20.42 -7.49
CA LEU A 60 -5.81 -20.52 -6.77
C LEU A 60 -6.01 -20.29 -5.28
N ASP A 61 -5.22 -20.97 -4.46
CA ASP A 61 -4.98 -20.63 -3.06
C ASP A 61 -3.64 -19.88 -2.96
N PHE A 62 -3.66 -18.61 -2.56
CA PHE A 62 -2.43 -17.81 -2.42
C PHE A 62 -2.00 -17.57 -0.97
N GLY A 63 -2.80 -18.02 -0.01
CA GLY A 63 -2.51 -17.92 1.41
C GLY A 63 -3.58 -18.54 2.29
N THR A 64 -3.40 -18.36 3.59
CA THR A 64 -4.37 -18.72 4.62
C THR A 64 -4.42 -17.59 5.64
N THR A 65 -5.65 -17.18 6.02
CA THR A 65 -5.83 -16.13 7.03
C THR A 65 -5.50 -16.63 8.44
N PRO A 66 -5.32 -15.72 9.41
CA PRO A 66 -5.15 -16.11 10.83
C PRO A 66 -6.27 -16.99 11.40
N GLU A 67 -7.51 -16.86 10.91
CA GLU A 67 -8.64 -17.71 11.29
C GLU A 67 -8.76 -19.00 10.46
N GLY A 68 -7.75 -19.31 9.64
CA GLY A 68 -7.64 -20.59 8.91
C GLY A 68 -8.43 -20.66 7.61
N ARG A 69 -8.90 -19.54 7.05
CA ARG A 69 -9.64 -19.51 5.78
C ARG A 69 -8.68 -19.46 4.59
N PRO A 70 -8.90 -20.25 3.52
CA PRO A 70 -8.09 -20.18 2.31
C PRO A 70 -8.31 -18.84 1.59
N MET A 71 -7.24 -18.21 1.16
CA MET A 71 -7.27 -16.95 0.39
C MET A 71 -7.34 -17.29 -1.10
N LYS A 72 -8.48 -17.02 -1.74
CA LYS A 72 -8.75 -17.39 -3.14
C LYS A 72 -8.42 -16.28 -4.11
N ALA A 73 -7.81 -16.66 -5.24
CA ALA A 73 -7.65 -15.84 -6.43
C ALA A 73 -8.04 -16.65 -7.67
N LEU A 74 -8.44 -15.96 -8.74
CA LEU A 74 -8.67 -16.56 -10.05
C LEU A 74 -7.62 -16.01 -11.02
N ALA A 75 -6.95 -16.90 -11.75
CA ALA A 75 -6.16 -16.55 -12.93
C ALA A 75 -7.02 -16.84 -14.17
N ILE A 76 -7.22 -15.82 -15.00
CA ILE A 76 -8.16 -15.87 -16.11
C ILE A 76 -7.45 -15.44 -17.39
N SER A 77 -7.41 -16.32 -18.41
CA SER A 77 -6.88 -16.04 -19.74
C SER A 77 -7.31 -17.12 -20.72
N ARG A 78 -7.70 -16.76 -21.93
CA ARG A 78 -7.99 -17.72 -23.01
C ARG A 78 -6.74 -18.21 -23.73
N SER A 79 -5.60 -17.56 -23.51
CA SER A 79 -4.32 -18.00 -24.06
C SER A 79 -3.79 -19.31 -23.44
N GLY A 80 -4.41 -19.82 -22.33
CA GLY A 80 -3.90 -20.92 -21.53
C GLY A 80 -2.76 -20.54 -20.57
N ALA A 81 -2.45 -19.25 -20.41
CA ALA A 81 -1.43 -18.76 -19.48
C ALA A 81 -1.99 -18.63 -18.06
N LEU A 82 -2.30 -19.75 -17.43
CA LEU A 82 -2.95 -19.84 -16.12
C LEU A 82 -1.96 -20.03 -14.96
N THR A 83 -0.66 -19.85 -15.22
CA THR A 83 0.41 -19.82 -14.21
C THR A 83 1.35 -18.66 -14.45
N PRO A 84 2.09 -18.19 -13.42
CA PRO A 84 3.06 -17.10 -13.57
C PRO A 84 4.14 -17.40 -14.64
N GLU A 85 4.62 -18.64 -14.70
CA GLU A 85 5.63 -19.11 -15.68
C GLU A 85 5.08 -19.05 -17.12
N ALA A 86 3.83 -19.50 -17.30
CA ALA A 86 3.19 -19.50 -18.62
C ALA A 86 2.91 -18.06 -19.10
N ALA A 87 2.49 -17.16 -18.19
CA ALA A 87 2.30 -15.74 -18.50
C ALA A 87 3.63 -15.08 -18.95
N ARG A 88 4.70 -15.31 -18.19
CA ARG A 88 6.05 -14.81 -18.54
C ARG A 88 6.56 -15.37 -19.85
N ALA A 89 6.43 -16.68 -20.06
CA ALA A 89 6.91 -17.35 -21.28
C ALA A 89 6.21 -16.83 -22.55
N ARG A 90 4.94 -16.45 -22.45
CA ARG A 90 4.15 -15.87 -23.55
C ARG A 90 4.26 -14.35 -23.64
N GLY A 91 4.93 -13.68 -22.67
CA GLY A 91 5.05 -12.23 -22.61
C GLY A 91 3.70 -11.53 -22.49
N LEU A 92 2.76 -12.14 -21.76
CA LEU A 92 1.43 -11.56 -21.55
C LEU A 92 1.43 -10.59 -20.36
N PRO A 93 0.79 -9.42 -20.50
CA PRO A 93 0.56 -8.54 -19.38
C PRO A 93 -0.40 -9.19 -18.36
N VAL A 94 -0.06 -9.05 -17.08
CA VAL A 94 -0.92 -9.46 -15.98
C VAL A 94 -1.55 -8.21 -15.38
N VAL A 95 -2.87 -8.21 -15.20
CA VAL A 95 -3.58 -7.18 -14.43
C VAL A 95 -4.17 -7.81 -13.17
N LEU A 96 -3.77 -7.29 -12.00
CA LEU A 96 -4.34 -7.68 -10.71
C LEU A 96 -5.52 -6.76 -10.39
N MET A 97 -6.66 -7.34 -10.10
CA MET A 97 -7.82 -6.62 -9.56
C MET A 97 -8.19 -7.22 -8.21
N GLN A 98 -8.23 -6.38 -7.18
CA GLN A 98 -8.56 -6.81 -5.83
C GLN A 98 -9.78 -6.07 -5.29
N GLY A 99 -10.70 -6.82 -4.69
CA GLY A 99 -11.85 -6.29 -3.96
C GLY A 99 -11.72 -6.53 -2.47
N GLY A 100 -12.46 -5.79 -1.67
CA GLY A 100 -12.65 -6.05 -0.25
C GLY A 100 -11.40 -5.97 0.61
N ILE A 101 -10.43 -5.11 0.31
CA ILE A 101 -9.34 -4.78 1.24
C ILE A 101 -9.92 -4.15 2.52
N HIS A 102 -10.96 -3.32 2.38
CA HIS A 102 -11.91 -3.01 3.44
C HIS A 102 -13.14 -3.89 3.19
N ALA A 103 -13.35 -4.88 4.00
CA ALA A 103 -14.27 -5.98 3.69
C ALA A 103 -15.76 -5.60 3.60
N GLY A 104 -16.15 -4.41 4.08
CA GLY A 104 -17.49 -3.87 3.89
C GLY A 104 -17.68 -3.10 2.58
N GLU A 105 -16.59 -2.76 1.88
CA GLU A 105 -16.57 -2.13 0.56
C GLU A 105 -16.55 -3.24 -0.50
N ILE A 106 -17.67 -3.96 -0.61
CA ILE A 106 -17.68 -5.27 -1.28
C ILE A 106 -18.12 -5.21 -2.75
N ASP A 107 -18.27 -4.02 -3.31
CA ASP A 107 -18.66 -3.80 -4.71
C ASP A 107 -17.75 -4.58 -5.67
N GLY A 108 -16.43 -4.58 -5.39
CA GLY A 108 -15.42 -5.24 -6.23
C GLY A 108 -15.60 -6.75 -6.35
N LYS A 109 -16.07 -7.44 -5.31
CA LYS A 109 -16.36 -8.87 -5.35
C LYS A 109 -17.50 -9.17 -6.33
N ASP A 110 -18.64 -8.52 -6.13
CA ASP A 110 -19.86 -8.84 -6.89
C ASP A 110 -19.77 -8.31 -8.33
N ALA A 111 -19.17 -7.15 -8.53
CA ALA A 111 -18.86 -6.60 -9.86
C ALA A 111 -17.84 -7.44 -10.63
N GLY A 112 -16.82 -7.97 -9.93
CA GLY A 112 -15.79 -8.80 -10.54
C GLY A 112 -16.34 -10.13 -11.04
N PHE A 113 -17.17 -10.82 -10.26
CA PHE A 113 -17.82 -12.07 -10.71
C PHE A 113 -18.83 -11.83 -11.84
N LEU A 114 -19.58 -10.72 -11.80
CA LEU A 114 -20.46 -10.31 -12.90
C LEU A 114 -19.66 -10.06 -14.18
N ALA A 115 -18.62 -9.24 -14.12
CA ALA A 115 -17.75 -8.96 -15.25
C ALA A 115 -17.08 -10.24 -15.78
N LEU A 116 -16.59 -11.12 -14.89
CA LEU A 116 -15.96 -12.38 -15.29
C LEU A 116 -16.88 -13.25 -16.13
N ARG A 117 -18.15 -13.40 -15.72
CA ARG A 117 -19.13 -14.17 -16.48
C ARG A 117 -19.35 -13.57 -17.86
N GLU A 118 -19.52 -12.25 -17.96
CA GLU A 118 -19.77 -11.56 -19.22
C GLU A 118 -18.56 -11.58 -20.15
N VAL A 119 -17.36 -11.39 -19.62
CA VAL A 119 -16.10 -11.45 -20.40
C VAL A 119 -15.85 -12.86 -20.93
N LEU A 120 -16.11 -13.88 -20.12
CA LEU A 120 -16.02 -15.28 -20.56
C LEU A 120 -17.13 -15.65 -21.59
N ALA A 121 -18.30 -15.02 -21.54
CA ALA A 121 -19.34 -15.19 -22.55
C ALA A 121 -19.01 -14.45 -23.86
N GLY A 122 -18.11 -13.46 -23.83
CA GLY A 122 -17.79 -12.60 -24.96
C GLY A 122 -18.71 -11.36 -25.06
N ASP A 123 -19.57 -11.14 -24.07
CA ASP A 123 -20.52 -10.03 -24.01
C ASP A 123 -19.85 -8.72 -23.57
N ALA A 124 -18.66 -8.82 -22.96
CA ALA A 124 -17.86 -7.67 -22.52
C ALA A 124 -16.36 -7.90 -22.85
N ALA A 125 -15.62 -6.82 -23.12
CA ALA A 125 -14.19 -6.82 -23.47
C ALA A 125 -13.81 -7.97 -24.46
N PRO A 126 -14.46 -8.05 -25.62
CA PRO A 126 -14.26 -9.19 -26.54
C PRO A 126 -12.80 -9.30 -26.97
N GLY A 127 -12.23 -10.52 -26.90
CA GLY A 127 -10.83 -10.80 -27.24
C GLY A 127 -9.81 -10.39 -26.19
N ALA A 128 -10.18 -9.67 -25.13
CA ALA A 128 -9.20 -9.21 -24.14
C ALA A 128 -8.45 -10.38 -23.46
N LEU A 129 -9.14 -11.46 -23.13
CA LEU A 129 -8.52 -12.63 -22.47
C LEU A 129 -7.51 -13.40 -23.36
N ASP A 130 -7.45 -13.12 -24.63
CA ASP A 130 -6.43 -13.70 -25.52
C ASP A 130 -5.08 -12.96 -25.38
N GLU A 131 -5.10 -11.68 -24.95
CA GLU A 131 -3.96 -10.77 -24.92
C GLU A 131 -3.42 -10.48 -23.50
N LEU A 132 -4.11 -10.93 -22.44
CA LEU A 132 -3.72 -10.69 -21.06
C LEU A 132 -4.03 -11.87 -20.12
N VAL A 133 -3.51 -11.77 -18.91
CA VAL A 133 -3.98 -12.55 -17.77
C VAL A 133 -4.65 -11.60 -16.79
N TRP A 134 -5.92 -11.85 -16.48
CA TRP A 134 -6.62 -11.19 -15.39
C TRP A 134 -6.46 -12.02 -14.11
N LEU A 135 -5.74 -11.47 -13.13
CA LEU A 135 -5.62 -12.03 -11.79
C LEU A 135 -6.65 -11.33 -10.89
N PHE A 136 -7.67 -12.07 -10.46
CA PHE A 136 -8.78 -11.52 -9.67
C PHE A 136 -8.77 -12.07 -8.25
N VAL A 137 -8.69 -11.17 -7.26
CA VAL A 137 -8.85 -11.45 -5.83
C VAL A 137 -10.21 -10.87 -5.40
N PRO A 138 -11.27 -11.68 -5.28
CA PRO A 138 -12.62 -11.17 -4.99
C PRO A 138 -12.74 -10.51 -3.62
N VAL A 139 -12.11 -11.10 -2.60
CA VAL A 139 -12.09 -10.61 -1.22
C VAL A 139 -10.68 -10.74 -0.66
N PHE A 140 -10.03 -9.62 -0.40
CA PHE A 140 -8.69 -9.63 0.17
C PHE A 140 -8.72 -9.79 1.70
N ASN A 141 -9.54 -9.02 2.40
CA ASN A 141 -9.73 -9.09 3.85
C ASN A 141 -10.84 -10.08 4.22
N ILE A 142 -10.52 -11.37 4.20
CA ILE A 142 -11.50 -12.45 4.35
C ILE A 142 -12.05 -12.54 5.77
N ASP A 143 -11.20 -12.47 6.79
CA ASP A 143 -11.64 -12.56 8.18
C ASP A 143 -12.49 -11.34 8.58
N GLY A 144 -12.14 -10.16 8.08
CA GLY A 144 -12.99 -8.98 8.20
C GLY A 144 -14.32 -9.14 7.45
N HIS A 145 -14.31 -9.78 6.28
CA HIS A 145 -15.53 -10.06 5.51
C HIS A 145 -16.49 -10.96 6.31
N GLU A 146 -15.96 -11.97 6.99
CA GLU A 146 -16.77 -12.90 7.78
C GLU A 146 -17.28 -12.33 9.11
N ARG A 147 -16.79 -11.17 9.55
CA ARG A 147 -17.43 -10.35 10.59
C ARG A 147 -18.63 -9.58 10.02
N PHE A 148 -19.58 -10.31 9.50
CA PHE A 148 -20.73 -9.80 8.76
C PHE A 148 -21.75 -9.11 9.68
N GLY A 149 -22.29 -7.96 9.24
CA GLY A 149 -23.31 -7.25 10.01
C GLY A 149 -23.88 -6.03 9.29
N ALA A 150 -25.10 -5.65 9.67
CA ALA A 150 -25.86 -4.59 9.01
C ALA A 150 -25.27 -3.18 9.19
N TRP A 151 -24.52 -2.95 10.28
CA TRP A 151 -24.04 -1.63 10.65
C TRP A 151 -22.53 -1.44 10.50
N ASN A 152 -21.87 -2.38 9.83
CA ASN A 152 -20.42 -2.36 9.67
C ASN A 152 -19.91 -1.17 8.82
N ARG A 153 -20.79 -0.59 8.01
CA ARG A 153 -20.50 0.60 7.17
C ARG A 153 -21.62 1.64 7.32
N PRO A 154 -21.67 2.40 8.43
CA PRO A 154 -22.77 3.34 8.69
C PRO A 154 -22.86 4.50 7.68
N ASN A 155 -21.78 4.77 6.94
CA ASN A 155 -21.69 5.81 5.92
C ASN A 155 -21.88 5.26 4.49
N GLN A 156 -22.50 4.07 4.34
CA GLN A 156 -22.65 3.40 3.04
C GLN A 156 -24.09 2.90 2.85
N ARG A 157 -24.64 3.08 1.65
CA ARG A 157 -25.95 2.55 1.28
C ARG A 157 -25.84 1.14 0.74
N GLY A 158 -26.19 0.15 1.58
CA GLY A 158 -26.20 -1.26 1.20
C GLY A 158 -24.80 -1.85 0.90
N PRO A 159 -24.76 -3.18 0.72
CA PRO A 159 -25.86 -4.14 0.90
C PRO A 159 -26.41 -4.17 2.32
N GLU A 160 -27.48 -5.00 2.59
CA GLU A 160 -28.12 -5.10 3.93
C GLU A 160 -27.12 -5.45 5.03
N GLU A 161 -26.22 -6.37 4.74
CA GLU A 161 -25.12 -6.79 5.61
C GLU A 161 -23.83 -6.85 4.81
N MET A 162 -22.72 -6.52 5.45
CA MET A 162 -21.39 -6.52 4.84
C MET A 162 -20.31 -6.81 5.89
N GLY A 163 -19.07 -7.00 5.44
CA GLY A 163 -17.92 -7.26 6.30
C GLY A 163 -17.46 -6.03 7.11
N TRP A 164 -16.54 -6.30 8.03
CA TRP A 164 -15.87 -5.30 8.87
C TRP A 164 -14.59 -4.79 8.19
N ARG A 165 -14.21 -3.54 8.50
CA ARG A 165 -13.08 -2.85 7.84
C ARG A 165 -11.74 -3.56 7.98
N THR A 166 -11.43 -4.08 9.18
CA THR A 166 -10.11 -4.61 9.53
C THR A 166 -10.11 -6.14 9.60
N THR A 167 -8.91 -6.76 9.60
CA THR A 167 -8.71 -8.21 9.72
C THR A 167 -9.09 -8.74 11.12
N ALA A 168 -9.00 -10.05 11.33
CA ALA A 168 -9.19 -10.68 12.64
C ALA A 168 -8.22 -10.12 13.70
N GLN A 169 -7.00 -9.79 13.30
CA GLN A 169 -5.98 -9.18 14.17
C GLN A 169 -6.08 -7.65 14.25
N ASN A 170 -7.16 -7.08 13.70
CA ASN A 170 -7.44 -5.65 13.65
C ASN A 170 -6.46 -4.82 12.81
N TYR A 171 -5.75 -5.43 11.85
CA TYR A 171 -4.97 -4.70 10.87
C TYR A 171 -5.87 -4.07 9.80
N ASN A 172 -5.57 -2.83 9.42
CA ASN A 172 -6.09 -2.22 8.20
C ASN A 172 -5.12 -2.53 7.05
N LEU A 173 -5.48 -3.48 6.19
CA LEU A 173 -4.62 -3.91 5.07
C LEU A 173 -4.27 -2.76 4.11
N ASN A 174 -5.17 -1.75 3.97
CA ASN A 174 -4.89 -0.54 3.20
C ASN A 174 -3.99 0.48 3.94
N ARG A 175 -3.23 0.04 4.93
CA ARG A 175 -2.15 0.75 5.64
C ARG A 175 -0.92 -0.14 5.77
N ASP A 176 -0.89 -1.29 5.08
CA ASP A 176 0.07 -2.34 5.37
C ASP A 176 1.02 -2.69 4.21
N TYR A 177 0.83 -2.12 3.02
CA TYR A 177 1.68 -2.45 1.87
C TYR A 177 3.18 -2.26 2.14
N ALA A 178 3.60 -1.17 2.80
CA ALA A 178 5.01 -0.89 3.07
C ALA A 178 5.57 -1.71 4.25
N LYS A 179 4.82 -1.82 5.37
CA LYS A 179 5.32 -2.48 6.59
C LYS A 179 5.14 -3.99 6.59
N ALA A 180 4.15 -4.50 5.85
CA ALA A 180 3.88 -5.93 5.64
C ALA A 180 3.79 -6.73 6.95
N ASP A 181 3.01 -6.25 7.93
CA ASP A 181 2.83 -6.91 9.22
C ASP A 181 1.78 -8.02 9.16
N ALA A 182 0.66 -7.77 8.45
CA ALA A 182 -0.43 -8.72 8.37
C ALA A 182 -0.06 -9.96 7.53
N PRO A 183 -0.35 -11.18 8.00
CA PRO A 183 -0.12 -12.39 7.22
C PRO A 183 -0.81 -12.38 5.85
N GLU A 184 -1.99 -11.78 5.77
CA GLU A 184 -2.74 -11.58 4.53
C GLU A 184 -1.97 -10.69 3.55
N MET A 185 -1.39 -9.57 4.04
CA MET A 185 -0.57 -8.70 3.20
C MET A 185 0.68 -9.41 2.71
N GLN A 186 1.35 -10.17 3.57
CA GLN A 186 2.51 -10.98 3.16
C GLN A 186 2.13 -12.02 2.09
N ALA A 187 0.93 -12.61 2.18
CA ALA A 187 0.42 -13.53 1.15
C ALA A 187 0.16 -12.79 -0.17
N MET A 188 -0.46 -11.61 -0.12
CA MET A 188 -0.69 -10.76 -1.30
C MET A 188 0.62 -10.35 -1.96
N LEU A 189 1.62 -9.93 -1.19
CA LEU A 189 2.92 -9.55 -1.72
C LEU A 189 3.62 -10.73 -2.41
N ARG A 190 3.53 -11.96 -1.86
CA ARG A 190 4.03 -13.16 -2.55
C ARG A 190 3.29 -13.42 -3.87
N LEU A 191 1.97 -13.23 -3.91
CA LEU A 191 1.18 -13.34 -5.14
C LEU A 191 1.65 -12.31 -6.18
N VAL A 192 1.83 -11.06 -5.76
CA VAL A 192 2.35 -9.96 -6.58
C VAL A 192 3.76 -10.26 -7.10
N GLU A 193 4.65 -10.80 -6.26
CA GLU A 193 6.00 -11.20 -6.68
C GLU A 193 5.99 -12.33 -7.71
N ALA A 194 5.10 -13.30 -7.54
CA ALA A 194 5.00 -14.43 -8.45
C ALA A 194 4.47 -14.01 -9.83
N TRP A 195 3.44 -13.17 -9.89
CA TRP A 195 2.75 -12.80 -11.12
C TRP A 195 3.27 -11.51 -11.78
N ASP A 196 3.94 -10.63 -11.03
CA ASP A 196 4.46 -9.32 -11.45
C ASP A 196 3.46 -8.50 -12.30
N PRO A 197 2.28 -8.15 -11.75
CA PRO A 197 1.25 -7.45 -12.50
C PRO A 197 1.75 -6.10 -12.99
N ILE A 198 1.51 -5.79 -14.28
CA ILE A 198 1.84 -4.48 -14.86
C ILE A 198 0.89 -3.40 -14.38
N ALA A 199 -0.33 -3.78 -14.03
CA ALA A 199 -1.32 -2.88 -13.46
C ALA A 199 -2.05 -3.56 -12.28
N THR A 200 -2.27 -2.82 -11.21
CA THR A 200 -3.05 -3.25 -10.04
C THR A 200 -4.22 -2.31 -9.84
N ILE A 201 -5.42 -2.86 -9.73
CA ILE A 201 -6.67 -2.12 -9.56
C ILE A 201 -7.24 -2.46 -8.20
N ASP A 202 -7.35 -1.46 -7.35
CA ASP A 202 -7.84 -1.58 -5.97
C ASP A 202 -9.27 -1.04 -5.90
N LEU A 203 -10.23 -1.93 -5.64
CA LEU A 203 -11.66 -1.65 -5.78
C LEU A 203 -12.27 -1.34 -4.41
N HIS A 204 -12.67 -0.07 -4.24
CA HIS A 204 -13.18 0.51 -3.00
C HIS A 204 -14.55 1.16 -3.14
N ALA A 205 -15.12 1.56 -2.00
CA ALA A 205 -16.19 2.51 -1.89
C ALA A 205 -15.80 3.62 -0.91
N THR A 206 -15.82 4.88 -1.37
CA THR A 206 -15.39 6.03 -0.58
C THR A 206 -16.39 6.36 0.55
N ASN A 207 -15.92 7.09 1.54
CA ASN A 207 -16.74 7.82 2.50
C ASN A 207 -16.86 9.30 2.08
N GLY A 208 -17.49 10.13 2.91
CA GLY A 208 -17.43 11.58 2.81
C GLY A 208 -18.77 12.26 2.56
N ALA A 209 -18.71 13.44 2.01
CA ALA A 209 -19.86 14.30 1.73
C ALA A 209 -20.81 13.69 0.69
N GLN A 210 -22.05 14.17 0.67
CA GLN A 210 -22.98 13.80 -0.41
C GLN A 210 -22.83 14.76 -1.59
N PHE A 211 -22.62 14.17 -2.79
CA PHE A 211 -22.49 14.89 -4.06
C PHE A 211 -22.98 14.02 -5.23
N GLU A 212 -23.10 14.63 -6.43
CA GLU A 212 -23.61 13.92 -7.60
C GLU A 212 -22.60 12.94 -8.21
N HIS A 213 -21.29 13.22 -8.14
CA HIS A 213 -20.27 12.31 -8.65
C HIS A 213 -20.44 10.92 -8.04
N ASP A 214 -20.23 9.88 -8.83
CA ASP A 214 -20.54 8.51 -8.47
C ASP A 214 -19.31 7.61 -8.37
N ILE A 215 -18.15 8.07 -8.88
CA ILE A 215 -16.88 7.35 -8.82
C ILE A 215 -15.70 8.31 -8.89
N SER A 216 -14.61 7.96 -8.21
CA SER A 216 -13.31 8.59 -8.32
C SER A 216 -12.29 7.57 -8.85
N ILE A 217 -11.46 8.01 -9.79
CA ILE A 217 -10.40 7.22 -10.44
C ILE A 217 -9.07 7.91 -10.23
N GLN A 218 -8.23 7.34 -9.38
CA GLN A 218 -6.86 7.80 -9.15
C GLN A 218 -5.87 6.79 -9.74
N VAL A 219 -4.85 7.27 -10.42
CA VAL A 219 -3.83 6.42 -11.05
C VAL A 219 -2.44 6.93 -10.69
N GLU A 220 -1.54 6.01 -10.38
CA GLU A 220 -0.10 6.25 -10.32
C GLU A 220 0.63 5.18 -11.15
N PRO A 221 1.80 5.50 -11.71
CA PRO A 221 2.51 6.77 -11.70
C PRO A 221 1.84 7.85 -12.59
N LEU A 222 1.62 9.00 -12.02
CA LEU A 222 1.12 10.19 -12.70
C LEU A 222 1.96 11.41 -12.36
N HIS A 223 2.24 11.59 -11.08
CA HIS A 223 3.00 12.74 -10.55
C HIS A 223 4.45 12.34 -10.24
N GLY A 224 4.70 11.07 -9.93
CA GLY A 224 6.01 10.53 -9.57
C GLY A 224 6.51 9.42 -10.47
N GLY A 225 7.65 8.84 -10.12
CA GLY A 225 8.21 7.68 -10.82
C GLY A 225 8.87 8.00 -12.17
N ASP A 226 8.85 7.02 -13.06
CA ASP A 226 9.43 7.11 -14.40
C ASP A 226 8.55 7.93 -15.36
N GLU A 227 9.15 8.83 -16.14
CA GLU A 227 8.42 9.73 -17.04
C GLU A 227 7.55 8.99 -18.07
N ALA A 228 8.10 7.93 -18.68
CA ALA A 228 7.35 7.16 -19.67
C ALA A 228 6.16 6.43 -19.05
N LEU A 229 6.30 5.94 -17.81
CA LEU A 229 5.20 5.33 -17.07
C LEU A 229 4.15 6.36 -16.63
N ARG A 230 4.55 7.60 -16.36
CA ARG A 230 3.58 8.68 -16.06
C ARG A 230 2.63 8.94 -17.24
N GLN A 231 3.14 8.92 -18.47
CA GLN A 231 2.31 9.06 -19.67
C GLN A 231 1.35 7.86 -19.83
N ALA A 232 1.81 6.65 -19.53
CA ALA A 232 0.96 5.46 -19.53
C ALA A 232 -0.13 5.53 -18.46
N GLY A 233 0.21 5.99 -17.24
CA GLY A 233 -0.75 6.23 -16.16
C GLY A 233 -1.79 7.27 -16.50
N LEU A 234 -1.38 8.39 -17.09
CA LEU A 234 -2.28 9.44 -17.58
C LEU A 234 -3.27 8.89 -18.63
N SER A 235 -2.76 8.15 -19.62
CA SER A 235 -3.60 7.52 -20.66
C SER A 235 -4.62 6.56 -20.05
N LEU A 236 -4.19 5.70 -19.11
CA LEU A 236 -5.07 4.77 -18.41
C LEU A 236 -6.19 5.51 -17.67
N ARG A 237 -5.86 6.56 -16.90
CA ARG A 237 -6.83 7.36 -16.14
C ARG A 237 -7.85 8.05 -17.06
N GLU A 238 -7.36 8.80 -18.04
CA GLU A 238 -8.21 9.60 -18.93
C GLU A 238 -9.16 8.74 -19.75
N ARG A 239 -8.65 7.60 -20.25
CA ARG A 239 -9.49 6.69 -21.01
C ARG A 239 -10.56 6.04 -20.14
N THR A 240 -10.22 5.59 -18.93
CA THR A 240 -11.20 5.01 -17.99
C THR A 240 -12.28 6.04 -17.65
N ILE A 241 -11.91 7.29 -17.37
CA ILE A 241 -12.84 8.39 -17.10
C ILE A 241 -13.76 8.63 -18.31
N ALA A 242 -13.21 8.67 -19.52
CA ALA A 242 -13.98 8.88 -20.74
C ALA A 242 -14.98 7.74 -20.99
N ASP A 243 -14.56 6.48 -20.81
CA ASP A 243 -15.42 5.31 -21.00
C ASP A 243 -16.56 5.30 -19.97
N LEU A 244 -16.29 5.62 -18.71
CA LEU A 244 -17.30 5.72 -17.65
C LEU A 244 -18.29 6.87 -17.90
N ALA A 245 -17.79 8.04 -18.32
CA ALA A 245 -18.63 9.17 -18.66
C ALA A 245 -19.55 8.86 -19.85
N ALA A 246 -19.05 8.17 -20.88
CA ALA A 246 -19.84 7.73 -22.02
C ALA A 246 -20.96 6.74 -21.63
N GLN A 247 -20.80 6.03 -20.51
CA GLN A 247 -21.78 5.11 -19.93
C GLN A 247 -22.70 5.78 -18.91
N GLY A 248 -22.65 7.11 -18.78
CA GLY A 248 -23.54 7.90 -17.94
C GLY A 248 -23.10 8.07 -16.48
N SER A 249 -21.86 7.68 -16.12
CA SER A 249 -21.26 7.99 -14.83
C SER A 249 -20.72 9.41 -14.76
N LEU A 250 -20.47 9.89 -13.55
CA LEU A 250 -19.86 11.19 -13.25
C LEU A 250 -18.51 11.01 -12.54
N PRO A 251 -17.48 10.54 -13.26
CA PRO A 251 -16.20 10.22 -12.65
C PRO A 251 -15.39 11.47 -12.25
N LEU A 252 -14.59 11.35 -11.17
CA LEU A 252 -13.61 12.33 -10.74
C LEU A 252 -12.20 11.79 -10.99
N PRO A 253 -11.23 12.66 -11.37
CA PRO A 253 -9.83 12.26 -11.56
C PRO A 253 -8.99 12.34 -10.28
N PHE A 254 -9.57 12.70 -9.13
CA PHE A 254 -8.91 12.85 -7.83
C PHE A 254 -9.80 12.33 -6.70
N TYR A 255 -9.22 12.11 -5.51
CA TYR A 255 -9.97 11.69 -4.33
C TYR A 255 -10.72 12.87 -3.70
N PRO A 256 -12.06 12.82 -3.56
CA PRO A 256 -12.84 13.97 -3.12
C PRO A 256 -12.86 14.15 -1.61
N SER A 257 -11.70 14.41 -1.00
CA SER A 257 -11.56 14.77 0.40
C SER A 257 -11.41 16.28 0.53
N PHE A 258 -12.32 16.92 1.27
CA PHE A 258 -12.22 18.37 1.54
C PHE A 258 -10.99 18.70 2.37
N GLU A 259 -10.39 19.86 2.15
CA GLU A 259 -9.31 20.38 2.98
C GLU A 259 -9.77 20.63 4.43
N ASP A 260 -10.91 21.28 4.61
CA ASP A 260 -11.64 21.28 5.88
C ASP A 260 -12.76 20.23 5.78
N TYR A 261 -12.62 19.14 6.48
CA TYR A 261 -13.52 17.98 6.45
C TYR A 261 -15.01 18.32 6.55
N GLN A 262 -15.37 19.41 7.22
CA GLN A 262 -16.76 19.84 7.44
C GLN A 262 -17.22 20.95 6.47
N ASP A 263 -16.33 21.48 5.61
CA ASP A 263 -16.63 22.62 4.75
C ASP A 263 -16.46 22.32 3.27
N PRO A 264 -17.56 22.10 2.51
CA PRO A 264 -17.47 21.91 1.07
C PRO A 264 -16.80 23.08 0.33
N ALA A 265 -16.88 24.31 0.88
CA ALA A 265 -16.27 25.48 0.26
C ALA A 265 -14.73 25.49 0.36
N SER A 266 -14.13 24.69 1.25
CA SER A 266 -12.68 24.57 1.38
C SER A 266 -12.03 23.96 0.15
N GLY A 267 -12.80 23.18 -0.65
CA GLY A 267 -12.31 22.54 -1.86
C GLY A 267 -11.46 21.30 -1.61
N PHE A 268 -10.60 20.98 -2.56
CA PHE A 268 -9.88 19.70 -2.62
C PHE A 268 -8.38 19.91 -2.84
N GLU A 269 -7.60 18.95 -2.34
CA GLU A 269 -6.19 18.80 -2.65
C GLU A 269 -5.96 17.41 -3.25
N ASP A 270 -5.34 17.35 -4.43
CA ASP A 270 -4.85 16.10 -5.03
C ASP A 270 -3.44 15.77 -4.51
N GLY A 271 -2.99 14.54 -4.67
CA GLY A 271 -1.69 14.13 -4.14
C GLY A 271 -1.31 12.71 -4.48
N VAL A 272 -0.06 12.38 -4.16
CA VAL A 272 0.48 11.03 -4.27
C VAL A 272 0.34 10.33 -2.92
N SER A 273 -0.33 9.20 -2.90
CA SER A 273 -0.46 8.40 -1.67
C SER A 273 0.90 7.84 -1.23
N PRO A 274 1.21 7.84 0.09
CA PRO A 274 2.42 7.21 0.59
C PRO A 274 2.41 5.68 0.43
N PRO A 275 3.57 5.00 0.57
CA PRO A 275 3.73 3.58 0.25
C PRO A 275 2.88 2.59 1.07
N ARG A 276 2.28 3.00 2.18
CA ARG A 276 1.33 2.15 2.91
C ARG A 276 0.05 1.85 2.14
N PHE A 277 -0.27 2.63 1.10
CA PHE A 277 -1.40 2.45 0.19
C PHE A 277 -0.98 1.77 -1.10
N SER A 278 -1.93 1.10 -1.78
CA SER A 278 -1.66 0.39 -3.03
C SER A 278 -1.04 1.26 -4.11
N THR A 279 -1.59 2.44 -4.41
CA THR A 279 -1.08 3.32 -5.47
C THR A 279 0.35 3.78 -5.22
N GLY A 280 0.68 4.24 -4.00
CA GLY A 280 2.04 4.63 -3.64
C GLY A 280 3.03 3.46 -3.63
N TYR A 281 2.59 2.27 -3.25
CA TYR A 281 3.42 1.06 -3.27
C TYR A 281 3.80 0.65 -4.69
N PHE A 282 2.82 0.53 -5.60
CA PHE A 282 3.08 0.11 -6.97
C PHE A 282 3.81 1.17 -7.80
N LEU A 283 3.62 2.47 -7.49
CA LEU A 283 4.47 3.55 -8.01
C LEU A 283 5.97 3.26 -7.80
N LEU A 284 6.36 2.87 -6.58
CA LEU A 284 7.75 2.56 -6.22
C LEU A 284 8.26 1.27 -6.87
N ARG A 285 7.36 0.43 -7.35
CA ARG A 285 7.69 -0.79 -8.10
C ARG A 285 7.77 -0.58 -9.62
N ASN A 286 7.61 0.65 -10.11
CA ASN A 286 7.51 0.96 -11.54
C ASN A 286 6.35 0.20 -12.22
N ARG A 287 5.20 0.09 -11.55
CA ARG A 287 3.98 -0.54 -12.06
C ARG A 287 2.82 0.45 -11.98
N LEU A 288 1.86 0.30 -12.88
CA LEU A 288 0.64 1.08 -12.84
C LEU A 288 -0.24 0.63 -11.68
N ALA A 289 -0.87 1.56 -11.01
CA ALA A 289 -1.88 1.28 -10.00
C ALA A 289 -3.06 2.23 -10.16
N MET A 290 -4.26 1.71 -9.99
CA MET A 290 -5.50 2.49 -10.01
C MET A 290 -6.26 2.23 -8.72
N LEU A 291 -6.61 3.31 -8.03
CA LEU A 291 -7.59 3.31 -6.96
C LEU A 291 -8.95 3.66 -7.55
N VAL A 292 -9.91 2.79 -7.35
CA VAL A 292 -11.31 2.96 -7.77
C VAL A 292 -12.15 3.15 -6.53
N GLU A 293 -12.82 4.30 -6.43
CA GLU A 293 -13.64 4.67 -5.27
C GLU A 293 -15.06 5.00 -5.72
N THR A 294 -15.96 4.01 -5.68
CA THR A 294 -17.40 4.28 -5.89
C THR A 294 -17.94 5.09 -4.71
N HIS A 295 -18.87 6.00 -4.98
CA HIS A 295 -19.40 6.86 -3.93
C HIS A 295 -20.39 6.11 -3.02
N SER A 296 -20.07 5.98 -1.75
CA SER A 296 -20.80 5.16 -0.77
C SER A 296 -22.28 5.53 -0.59
N TRP A 297 -22.67 6.78 -0.86
CA TRP A 297 -24.06 7.24 -0.81
C TRP A 297 -24.90 6.87 -2.06
N LYS A 298 -24.28 6.29 -3.09
CA LYS A 298 -25.03 5.67 -4.20
C LYS A 298 -25.52 4.30 -3.77
N GLU A 299 -26.67 3.90 -4.32
CA GLU A 299 -27.25 2.58 -4.05
C GLU A 299 -26.31 1.44 -4.51
N TYR A 300 -26.31 0.32 -3.82
CA TYR A 300 -25.41 -0.80 -4.08
C TYR A 300 -25.44 -1.30 -5.54
N PRO A 301 -26.61 -1.49 -6.19
CA PRO A 301 -26.64 -1.92 -7.60
C PRO A 301 -25.98 -0.90 -8.54
N VAL A 302 -26.04 0.39 -8.22
CA VAL A 302 -25.38 1.45 -9.00
C VAL A 302 -23.86 1.30 -8.87
N ARG A 303 -23.36 1.15 -7.66
CA ARG A 303 -21.92 1.00 -7.39
C ARG A 303 -21.35 -0.26 -8.04
N VAL A 304 -22.03 -1.40 -7.92
CA VAL A 304 -21.61 -2.66 -8.58
C VAL A 304 -21.56 -2.50 -10.09
N ARG A 305 -22.55 -1.86 -10.71
CA ARG A 305 -22.55 -1.60 -12.15
C ARG A 305 -21.37 -0.74 -12.58
N ILE A 306 -21.08 0.34 -11.86
CA ILE A 306 -19.98 1.26 -12.20
C ILE A 306 -18.63 0.56 -12.02
N THR A 307 -18.45 -0.20 -10.95
CA THR A 307 -17.25 -1.01 -10.72
C THR A 307 -17.06 -2.06 -11.83
N ARG A 308 -18.12 -2.74 -12.24
CA ARG A 308 -18.11 -3.67 -13.38
C ARG A 308 -17.66 -2.97 -14.66
N ASN A 309 -18.19 -1.79 -14.94
CA ASN A 309 -17.82 -1.00 -16.11
C ASN A 309 -16.36 -0.58 -16.08
N THR A 310 -15.83 -0.22 -14.91
CA THR A 310 -14.42 0.11 -14.71
C THR A 310 -13.53 -1.12 -14.99
N ILE A 311 -13.88 -2.29 -14.46
CA ILE A 311 -13.17 -3.55 -14.72
C ILE A 311 -13.07 -3.81 -16.23
N VAL A 312 -14.17 -3.69 -16.95
CA VAL A 312 -14.21 -3.94 -18.40
C VAL A 312 -13.35 -2.92 -19.17
N SER A 313 -13.46 -1.63 -18.86
CA SER A 313 -12.61 -0.59 -19.47
C SER A 313 -11.11 -0.87 -19.26
N VAL A 314 -10.71 -1.27 -18.04
CA VAL A 314 -9.32 -1.60 -17.75
C VAL A 314 -8.86 -2.84 -18.53
N LEU A 315 -9.66 -3.92 -18.57
CA LEU A 315 -9.32 -5.13 -19.34
C LEU A 315 -9.09 -4.81 -20.81
N GLU A 316 -9.95 -4.00 -21.43
CA GLU A 316 -9.78 -3.57 -22.81
C GLU A 316 -8.50 -2.74 -23.03
N GLN A 317 -8.14 -1.87 -22.08
CA GLN A 317 -6.93 -1.05 -22.17
C GLN A 317 -5.67 -1.90 -22.00
N VAL A 318 -5.64 -2.82 -21.02
CA VAL A 318 -4.51 -3.74 -20.81
C VAL A 318 -4.33 -4.66 -22.00
N ALA A 319 -5.41 -5.15 -22.62
CA ALA A 319 -5.34 -5.96 -23.83
C ALA A 319 -4.69 -5.20 -24.99
N ARG A 320 -5.00 -3.91 -25.15
CA ARG A 320 -4.45 -3.07 -26.24
C ARG A 320 -3.03 -2.59 -25.98
N GLN A 321 -2.68 -2.19 -24.76
CA GLN A 321 -1.46 -1.45 -24.44
C GLN A 321 -0.56 -2.15 -23.40
N GLY A 322 -1.02 -3.23 -22.78
CA GLY A 322 -0.30 -3.86 -21.66
C GLY A 322 1.11 -4.33 -22.00
N ARG A 323 1.34 -4.80 -23.24
CA ARG A 323 2.71 -5.18 -23.70
C ARG A 323 3.65 -3.99 -23.79
N GLU A 324 3.15 -2.84 -24.24
CA GLU A 324 3.89 -1.58 -24.25
C GLU A 324 4.23 -1.14 -22.82
N TRP A 325 3.23 -1.16 -21.92
CA TRP A 325 3.46 -0.81 -20.51
C TRP A 325 4.49 -1.73 -19.83
N MET A 326 4.46 -3.03 -20.14
CA MET A 326 5.50 -3.97 -19.68
C MET A 326 6.90 -3.58 -20.19
N ALA A 327 7.01 -3.13 -21.43
CA ALA A 327 8.30 -2.70 -21.97
C ALA A 327 8.80 -1.42 -21.27
N LEU A 328 7.92 -0.45 -21.01
CA LEU A 328 8.23 0.77 -20.25
C LEU A 328 8.65 0.43 -18.81
N ALA A 329 7.93 -0.47 -18.15
CA ALA A 329 8.24 -0.90 -16.78
C ALA A 329 9.60 -1.59 -16.70
N ARG A 330 9.93 -2.48 -17.66
CA ARG A 330 11.25 -3.13 -17.74
C ARG A 330 12.37 -2.10 -17.96
N ALA A 331 12.14 -1.09 -18.80
CA ALA A 331 13.09 -0.01 -19.01
C ALA A 331 13.30 0.81 -17.74
N ALA A 332 12.23 1.10 -17.00
CA ALA A 332 12.30 1.79 -15.70
C ALA A 332 13.03 0.95 -14.63
N ASP A 333 12.79 -0.36 -14.60
CA ASP A 333 13.46 -1.30 -13.69
C ASP A 333 14.97 -1.44 -13.97
N ALA A 334 15.38 -1.23 -15.23
CA ALA A 334 16.78 -1.30 -15.66
C ALA A 334 17.56 0.01 -15.46
N ARG A 335 16.90 1.10 -15.04
CA ARG A 335 17.60 2.38 -14.81
C ARG A 335 18.58 2.27 -13.66
N ASP A 336 19.79 2.76 -13.88
CA ASP A 336 20.77 2.93 -12.81
C ASP A 336 20.42 4.20 -12.00
N LEU A 337 20.08 4.02 -10.74
CA LEU A 337 19.77 5.11 -9.81
C LEU A 337 20.99 5.55 -8.97
N ALA A 338 22.14 4.89 -9.08
CA ALA A 338 23.32 5.17 -8.26
C ALA A 338 23.71 6.66 -8.34
N GLY A 339 23.67 7.37 -7.20
CA GLY A 339 23.96 8.79 -7.09
C GLY A 339 22.91 9.74 -7.70
N GLN A 340 21.80 9.22 -8.25
CA GLN A 340 20.75 10.04 -8.84
C GLN A 340 19.80 10.58 -7.77
N PRO A 341 19.22 11.77 -7.96
CA PRO A 341 18.15 12.28 -7.10
C PRO A 341 16.87 11.47 -7.33
N VAL A 342 16.29 10.96 -6.26
CA VAL A 342 15.04 10.18 -6.27
C VAL A 342 14.02 10.85 -5.35
N ALA A 343 12.87 11.22 -5.91
CA ALA A 343 11.75 11.71 -5.12
C ALA A 343 11.08 10.53 -4.40
N LEU A 344 10.93 10.66 -3.09
CA LEU A 344 10.31 9.66 -2.21
C LEU A 344 9.01 10.15 -1.59
N ASP A 345 8.73 11.45 -1.71
CA ASP A 345 7.53 12.08 -1.20
C ASP A 345 7.13 13.29 -2.04
N TYR A 346 5.84 13.60 -2.05
CA TYR A 346 5.24 14.62 -2.88
C TYR A 346 4.26 15.48 -2.07
N GLN A 347 3.98 16.68 -2.54
CA GLN A 347 2.98 17.58 -1.96
C GLN A 347 2.33 18.45 -3.03
N ALA A 348 1.10 18.89 -2.79
CA ALA A 348 0.50 19.94 -3.57
C ALA A 348 1.18 21.29 -3.26
N THR A 349 1.26 22.18 -4.27
CA THR A 349 1.65 23.56 -4.06
C THR A 349 0.49 24.39 -3.49
N ALA A 350 0.75 25.61 -3.09
CA ALA A 350 -0.29 26.55 -2.66
C ALA A 350 -1.19 27.03 -3.81
N ASP A 351 -0.79 26.78 -5.06
CA ASP A 351 -1.56 27.18 -6.23
C ASP A 351 -2.84 26.37 -6.35
N SER A 352 -3.92 27.02 -6.64
CA SER A 352 -5.23 26.38 -6.84
C SER A 352 -5.94 26.94 -8.06
N ARG A 353 -6.78 26.13 -8.67
CA ARG A 353 -7.73 26.56 -9.68
C ARG A 353 -9.17 26.31 -9.24
N VAL A 354 -10.07 27.17 -9.62
CA VAL A 354 -11.51 26.96 -9.33
C VAL A 354 -12.06 25.92 -10.29
N ILE A 355 -12.74 24.91 -9.73
CA ILE A 355 -13.45 23.89 -10.51
C ILE A 355 -14.95 23.98 -10.28
N ASP A 356 -15.71 23.52 -11.28
CA ASP A 356 -17.14 23.27 -11.17
C ASP A 356 -17.34 21.84 -10.68
N PHE A 357 -17.70 21.71 -9.40
CA PHE A 357 -17.92 20.41 -8.76
C PHE A 357 -19.42 20.14 -8.62
N ARG A 358 -19.89 18.99 -9.08
CA ARG A 358 -21.30 18.62 -9.03
C ARG A 358 -21.66 18.08 -7.64
N GLY A 359 -22.19 18.96 -6.82
CA GLY A 359 -22.66 18.66 -5.47
C GLY A 359 -24.18 18.76 -5.34
N TYR A 360 -24.61 18.90 -4.10
CA TYR A 360 -26.00 19.19 -3.73
C TYR A 360 -26.08 20.50 -2.95
N ALA A 361 -27.26 21.09 -2.86
CA ALA A 361 -27.50 22.19 -1.93
C ALA A 361 -27.19 21.72 -0.49
N TYR A 362 -26.58 22.59 0.29
CA TYR A 362 -26.23 22.28 1.67
C TYR A 362 -26.45 23.49 2.59
N THR A 363 -26.63 23.19 3.87
CA THR A 363 -26.66 24.18 4.95
C THR A 363 -25.59 23.86 5.98
N ARG A 364 -25.02 24.91 6.57
CA ARG A 364 -24.07 24.77 7.71
C ARG A 364 -24.67 25.51 8.92
N THR A 365 -24.95 24.78 9.95
CA THR A 365 -25.54 25.30 11.20
C THR A 365 -24.87 24.68 12.42
N PRO A 366 -24.79 25.40 13.54
CA PRO A 366 -24.35 24.81 14.79
C PRO A 366 -25.23 23.61 15.16
N SER A 367 -24.61 22.53 15.60
CA SER A 367 -25.29 21.33 16.09
C SER A 367 -25.58 21.46 17.58
N GLU A 368 -26.81 21.23 17.98
CA GLU A 368 -27.22 21.16 19.41
C GLU A 368 -26.63 19.91 20.10
N ILE A 369 -26.21 18.90 19.29
CA ILE A 369 -25.65 17.63 19.82
C ILE A 369 -24.15 17.73 20.02
N SER A 370 -23.40 18.12 18.96
CA SER A 370 -21.94 18.15 19.01
C SER A 370 -21.36 19.51 19.41
N GLY A 371 -22.14 20.59 19.31
CA GLY A 371 -21.67 21.97 19.47
C GLY A 371 -20.83 22.50 18.30
N ALA A 372 -20.49 21.65 17.32
CA ALA A 372 -19.73 22.02 16.14
C ALA A 372 -20.62 22.47 14.99
N MET A 373 -20.01 23.15 13.99
CA MET A 373 -20.71 23.42 12.72
C MET A 373 -20.99 22.10 12.00
N MET A 374 -22.24 21.89 11.61
CA MET A 374 -22.70 20.67 10.95
C MET A 374 -23.17 21.01 9.54
N THR A 375 -22.60 20.31 8.54
CA THR A 375 -23.03 20.38 7.15
C THR A 375 -24.12 19.34 6.88
N ARG A 376 -25.24 19.78 6.30
CA ARG A 376 -26.35 18.92 5.89
C ARG A 376 -26.61 19.12 4.41
N TYR A 377 -26.64 18.02 3.66
CA TYR A 377 -26.85 18.00 2.22
C TYR A 377 -28.31 17.71 1.90
N ASP A 378 -28.83 18.33 0.86
CA ASP A 378 -30.14 18.02 0.27
C ASP A 378 -29.93 17.27 -1.08
N PRO A 379 -29.97 15.93 -1.08
CA PRO A 379 -29.72 15.14 -2.28
C PRO A 379 -30.81 15.26 -3.35
N THR A 380 -31.90 15.97 -3.06
CA THR A 380 -32.97 16.25 -4.02
C THR A 380 -32.71 17.54 -4.82
N THR A 381 -31.74 18.36 -4.40
CA THR A 381 -31.43 19.65 -5.02
C THR A 381 -29.98 19.67 -5.53
N PRO A 382 -29.72 19.23 -6.78
CA PRO A 382 -28.41 19.33 -7.41
C PRO A 382 -27.90 20.76 -7.45
N GLN A 383 -26.62 20.96 -7.17
CA GLN A 383 -25.99 22.28 -7.21
C GLN A 383 -24.52 22.17 -7.66
N VAL A 384 -24.07 23.06 -8.51
CA VAL A 384 -22.66 23.17 -8.86
C VAL A 384 -21.95 24.01 -7.81
N TRP A 385 -20.93 23.44 -7.17
CA TRP A 385 -20.04 24.15 -6.26
C TRP A 385 -18.83 24.68 -7.04
N LYS A 386 -18.55 25.97 -6.86
CA LYS A 386 -17.31 26.57 -7.36
C LYS A 386 -16.29 26.56 -6.23
N VAL A 387 -15.37 25.58 -6.30
CA VAL A 387 -14.45 25.29 -5.20
C VAL A 387 -13.00 25.23 -5.69
N PRO A 388 -12.02 25.56 -4.85
CA PRO A 388 -10.61 25.42 -5.22
C PRO A 388 -10.20 23.95 -5.32
N LEU A 389 -9.34 23.65 -6.28
CA LEU A 389 -8.60 22.38 -6.39
C LEU A 389 -7.11 22.70 -6.46
N ARG A 390 -6.31 22.14 -5.56
CA ARG A 390 -4.85 22.12 -5.62
C ARG A 390 -4.41 20.81 -6.24
N ASP A 391 -3.96 20.85 -7.50
CA ASP A 391 -3.55 19.68 -8.27
C ASP A 391 -2.17 19.84 -8.94
N THR A 392 -1.41 20.87 -8.54
CA THR A 392 -0.01 21.03 -8.92
C THR A 392 0.86 20.32 -7.91
N ILE A 393 1.30 19.11 -8.25
CA ILE A 393 2.05 18.24 -7.35
C ILE A 393 3.55 18.34 -7.64
N VAL A 394 4.34 18.54 -6.59
CA VAL A 394 5.81 18.65 -6.65
C VAL A 394 6.48 17.70 -5.66
N PRO A 395 7.72 17.26 -5.92
CA PRO A 395 8.49 16.51 -4.94
C PRO A 395 8.69 17.31 -3.64
N ARG A 396 8.45 16.68 -2.48
CA ARG A 396 8.72 17.21 -1.14
C ARG A 396 10.04 16.68 -0.59
N THR A 397 10.25 15.38 -0.64
CA THR A 397 11.47 14.71 -0.17
C THR A 397 12.21 14.11 -1.35
N VAL A 398 13.39 14.68 -1.66
CA VAL A 398 14.27 14.19 -2.72
C VAL A 398 15.59 13.76 -2.08
N VAL A 399 16.02 12.55 -2.37
CA VAL A 399 17.21 11.93 -1.77
C VAL A 399 18.12 11.43 -2.88
N ALA A 400 19.42 11.71 -2.78
CA ALA A 400 20.39 11.06 -3.66
C ALA A 400 20.51 9.58 -3.30
N ALA A 401 20.31 8.69 -4.27
CA ALA A 401 20.48 7.26 -4.06
C ALA A 401 21.94 6.94 -3.71
N PRO A 402 22.23 6.01 -2.78
CA PRO A 402 23.62 5.60 -2.49
C PRO A 402 24.27 5.00 -3.74
N ARG A 403 25.57 5.12 -3.88
CA ARG A 403 26.26 4.63 -5.09
C ARG A 403 26.27 3.10 -5.20
N ALA A 404 26.48 2.38 -4.10
CA ALA A 404 26.44 0.92 -4.09
C ALA A 404 25.15 0.38 -3.44
N GLY A 405 24.71 0.96 -2.33
CA GLY A 405 23.52 0.49 -1.63
C GLY A 405 23.54 0.79 -0.13
N TYR A 406 22.78 -0.03 0.60
CA TYR A 406 22.64 0.09 2.04
C TYR A 406 23.30 -1.09 2.76
N VAL A 407 23.81 -0.84 3.96
CA VAL A 407 24.27 -1.89 4.89
C VAL A 407 23.41 -1.83 6.15
N VAL A 408 22.72 -2.92 6.44
CA VAL A 408 21.98 -3.13 7.69
C VAL A 408 22.88 -3.92 8.62
N PRO A 409 23.25 -3.40 9.80
CA PRO A 409 24.09 -4.13 10.75
C PRO A 409 23.48 -5.49 11.17
N ALA A 410 24.31 -6.46 11.47
CA ALA A 410 23.89 -7.82 11.83
C ALA A 410 22.84 -7.84 12.96
N GLY A 411 22.95 -6.94 13.95
CA GLY A 411 22.00 -6.83 15.06
C GLY A 411 20.58 -6.41 14.64
N PHE A 412 20.41 -5.81 13.45
CA PHE A 412 19.11 -5.38 12.91
C PHE A 412 18.66 -6.25 11.73
N ALA A 413 19.49 -7.20 11.28
CA ALA A 413 19.19 -8.05 10.14
C ALA A 413 17.88 -8.85 10.34
N GLY A 414 17.61 -9.34 11.55
CA GLY A 414 16.39 -10.08 11.89
C GLY A 414 15.11 -9.25 11.81
N ILE A 415 15.21 -7.92 11.93
CA ILE A 415 14.08 -6.99 11.81
C ILE A 415 13.83 -6.64 10.34
N VAL A 416 14.89 -6.42 9.57
CA VAL A 416 14.81 -5.87 8.20
C VAL A 416 14.64 -6.98 7.16
N ALA A 417 15.37 -8.10 7.27
CA ALA A 417 15.33 -9.16 6.25
C ALA A 417 13.92 -9.67 5.92
N PRO A 418 13.03 -9.95 6.92
CA PRO A 418 11.67 -10.41 6.60
C PRO A 418 10.86 -9.41 5.74
N ARG A 419 11.11 -8.09 5.91
CA ARG A 419 10.47 -7.06 5.10
C ARG A 419 11.03 -7.03 3.68
N LEU A 420 12.36 -7.12 3.55
CA LEU A 420 12.98 -7.22 2.23
C LEU A 420 12.51 -8.46 1.46
N ASP A 421 12.41 -9.60 2.15
CA ASP A 421 11.89 -10.86 1.58
C ASP A 421 10.43 -10.71 1.13
N ALA A 422 9.57 -10.12 1.97
CA ALA A 422 8.16 -9.91 1.64
C ALA A 422 7.99 -9.05 0.38
N HIS A 423 8.87 -8.08 0.18
CA HIS A 423 8.86 -7.18 -0.99
C HIS A 423 9.67 -7.71 -2.18
N GLY A 424 10.34 -8.85 -2.05
CA GLY A 424 11.25 -9.40 -3.06
C GLY A 424 12.41 -8.46 -3.39
N ILE A 425 12.86 -7.65 -2.42
CA ILE A 425 14.04 -6.79 -2.54
C ILE A 425 15.28 -7.66 -2.34
N ARG A 426 16.19 -7.62 -3.31
CA ARG A 426 17.41 -8.41 -3.26
C ARG A 426 18.38 -7.85 -2.24
N TYR A 427 18.97 -8.74 -1.47
CA TYR A 427 20.07 -8.45 -0.55
C TYR A 427 21.00 -9.66 -0.46
N ARG A 428 22.21 -9.45 0.06
CA ARG A 428 23.11 -10.55 0.46
C ARG A 428 23.54 -10.39 1.90
N ARG A 429 23.82 -11.48 2.58
CA ARG A 429 24.48 -11.43 3.87
C ARG A 429 25.97 -11.18 3.66
N VAL A 430 26.51 -10.30 4.46
CA VAL A 430 27.96 -10.05 4.50
C VAL A 430 28.62 -11.21 5.25
N ASP A 431 29.53 -11.87 4.58
CA ASP A 431 30.27 -13.01 5.11
C ASP A 431 31.72 -12.94 4.57
N CYS A 432 32.59 -12.23 5.27
CA CYS A 432 33.97 -12.09 4.92
C CYS A 432 34.87 -12.48 6.11
N ASP A 433 36.09 -12.97 5.85
CA ASP A 433 37.01 -13.45 6.89
C ASP A 433 37.25 -12.42 7.99
N ARG A 434 37.42 -11.15 7.63
CA ARG A 434 37.55 -10.06 8.62
C ARG A 434 36.24 -9.75 9.34
N CYS A 435 35.10 -9.88 8.62
CA CYS A 435 33.77 -9.64 9.22
C CYS A 435 33.44 -10.70 10.29
N ALA A 436 33.93 -11.92 10.12
CA ALA A 436 33.73 -13.01 11.07
C ALA A 436 34.59 -12.86 12.35
N GLN A 437 35.64 -12.04 12.33
CA GLN A 437 36.48 -11.78 13.51
C GLN A 437 35.74 -10.88 14.52
N PRO A 438 36.06 -10.96 15.81
CA PRO A 438 35.46 -10.11 16.85
C PRO A 438 35.58 -8.60 16.58
N ALA A 439 36.67 -8.16 15.95
CA ALA A 439 36.89 -6.77 15.56
C ALA A 439 35.99 -6.33 14.41
N GLY A 440 35.52 -7.27 13.53
CA GLY A 440 34.79 -6.96 12.31
C GLY A 440 35.69 -6.35 11.22
N ALA A 441 35.08 -5.94 10.13
CA ALA A 441 35.76 -5.21 9.05
C ALA A 441 35.37 -3.72 9.07
N GLU A 442 36.36 -2.85 8.87
CA GLU A 442 36.08 -1.40 8.71
C GLU A 442 35.50 -1.13 7.32
N LEU A 443 34.47 -0.28 7.29
CA LEU A 443 33.78 0.15 6.07
C LEU A 443 33.61 1.66 6.07
N ALA A 444 34.03 2.32 5.00
CA ALA A 444 33.68 3.72 4.74
C ALA A 444 32.19 3.80 4.36
N ALA A 445 31.43 4.56 5.11
CA ALA A 445 29.99 4.64 4.97
C ALA A 445 29.49 6.07 5.26
N GLU A 446 28.26 6.36 4.90
CA GLU A 446 27.51 7.47 5.46
C GLU A 446 26.55 6.94 6.53
N VAL A 447 26.47 7.67 7.64
CA VAL A 447 25.57 7.42 8.76
C VAL A 447 24.62 8.57 8.93
N PHE A 448 23.36 8.28 9.22
CA PHE A 448 22.37 9.33 9.50
C PHE A 448 22.29 9.59 11.00
N ARG A 449 22.57 10.82 11.40
CA ARG A 449 22.42 11.26 12.78
C ARG A 449 21.23 12.20 12.89
N ALA A 450 20.27 11.83 13.73
CA ALA A 450 19.16 12.71 14.03
C ALA A 450 19.61 13.92 14.87
N THR A 451 19.15 15.08 14.47
CA THR A 451 19.26 16.35 15.19
C THR A 451 17.97 16.75 15.86
N GLY A 452 16.84 16.19 15.36
CA GLY A 452 15.51 16.29 15.94
C GLY A 452 14.79 14.95 15.81
N LYS A 453 13.91 14.65 16.77
CA LYS A 453 13.07 13.45 16.77
C LYS A 453 11.75 13.73 17.47
N GLU A 454 10.68 13.14 16.93
CA GLU A 454 9.35 13.21 17.50
C GLU A 454 8.68 11.85 17.43
N PHE A 455 8.36 11.29 18.59
CA PHE A 455 7.53 10.10 18.71
C PHE A 455 6.06 10.49 18.66
N ALA A 456 5.26 9.81 17.85
CA ALA A 456 3.83 10.04 17.80
C ALA A 456 3.20 9.84 19.18
N ALA A 457 2.32 10.75 19.59
CA ALA A 457 1.66 10.69 20.90
C ALA A 457 0.73 9.48 21.06
N GLN A 458 0.21 8.97 19.94
CA GLN A 458 -0.68 7.81 19.90
C GLN A 458 -0.14 6.78 18.89
N PRO A 459 -0.32 5.48 19.14
CA PRO A 459 0.02 4.44 18.18
C PRO A 459 -0.88 4.51 16.95
N VAL A 460 -0.32 4.16 15.80
CA VAL A 460 -1.03 4.03 14.51
C VAL A 460 -0.74 2.63 13.98
N GLU A 461 -1.78 1.86 13.65
CA GLU A 461 -1.65 0.49 13.14
C GLU A 461 -0.72 -0.39 14.01
N GLY A 462 -0.80 -0.25 15.34
CA GLY A 462 0.00 -0.99 16.31
C GLY A 462 1.44 -0.49 16.51
N HIS A 463 1.85 0.58 15.83
CA HIS A 463 3.20 1.13 15.87
C HIS A 463 3.22 2.52 16.51
N GLN A 464 4.24 2.80 17.32
CA GLN A 464 4.57 4.17 17.71
C GLN A 464 5.49 4.77 16.64
N ARG A 465 4.93 5.62 15.80
CA ARG A 465 5.67 6.25 14.70
C ARG A 465 6.72 7.22 15.20
N LEU A 466 7.81 7.32 14.45
CA LEU A 466 8.92 8.22 14.73
C LEU A 466 9.19 9.09 13.49
N THR A 467 9.20 10.40 13.68
CA THR A 467 9.69 11.36 12.68
C THR A 467 11.06 11.87 13.13
N VAL A 468 11.99 12.00 12.18
CA VAL A 468 13.35 12.46 12.46
C VAL A 468 13.76 13.57 11.51
N GLU A 469 14.49 14.55 12.05
CA GLU A 469 15.29 15.51 11.29
C GLU A 469 16.76 15.14 11.45
N GLY A 470 17.58 15.36 10.44
CA GLY A 470 18.99 15.02 10.51
C GLY A 470 19.66 14.98 9.14
N GLU A 471 20.89 14.51 9.13
CA GLU A 471 21.72 14.49 7.93
C GLU A 471 22.62 13.26 7.86
N TRP A 472 22.95 12.87 6.64
CA TRP A 472 23.96 11.85 6.36
C TRP A 472 25.37 12.44 6.48
N LYS A 473 26.27 11.74 7.19
CA LYS A 473 27.67 12.15 7.39
C LYS A 473 28.61 11.00 7.11
N ALA A 474 29.70 11.28 6.43
CA ALA A 474 30.76 10.29 6.22
C ALA A 474 31.34 9.80 7.56
N ALA A 475 31.52 8.49 7.67
CA ALA A 475 32.09 7.86 8.85
C ALA A 475 32.71 6.50 8.47
N THR A 476 33.69 6.07 9.27
CA THR A 476 34.15 4.67 9.24
C THR A 476 33.34 3.88 10.26
N ARG A 477 32.81 2.74 9.85
CA ARG A 477 31.99 1.85 10.71
C ARG A 477 32.44 0.40 10.61
N THR A 478 32.32 -0.30 11.71
CA THR A 478 32.59 -1.74 11.76
C THR A 478 31.38 -2.52 11.23
N VAL A 479 31.60 -3.38 10.26
CA VAL A 479 30.62 -4.34 9.75
C VAL A 479 31.00 -5.75 10.21
N ARG A 480 30.03 -6.51 10.68
CA ARG A 480 30.17 -7.88 11.16
C ARG A 480 29.47 -8.86 10.23
N ALA A 481 29.91 -10.12 10.27
CA ALA A 481 29.23 -11.20 9.56
C ALA A 481 27.74 -11.26 9.96
N GLY A 482 26.89 -11.55 8.98
CA GLY A 482 25.44 -11.55 9.14
C GLY A 482 24.78 -10.19 8.90
N ALA A 483 25.53 -9.10 8.71
CA ALA A 483 24.98 -7.85 8.20
C ALA A 483 24.35 -8.06 6.80
N LEU A 484 23.39 -7.20 6.42
CA LEU A 484 22.77 -7.27 5.09
C LEU A 484 23.34 -6.16 4.21
N PHE A 485 23.72 -6.50 3.00
CA PHE A 485 23.99 -5.53 1.94
C PHE A 485 22.83 -5.54 0.94
N VAL A 486 22.16 -4.40 0.80
CA VAL A 486 21.04 -4.17 -0.11
C VAL A 486 21.53 -3.32 -1.28
N PRO A 487 21.82 -3.92 -2.45
CA PRO A 487 22.34 -3.14 -3.60
C PRO A 487 21.30 -2.19 -4.16
N ILE A 488 21.74 -1.01 -4.59
CA ILE A 488 20.87 -0.06 -5.32
C ILE A 488 20.64 -0.53 -6.76
N ALA A 489 21.58 -1.27 -7.34
CA ALA A 489 21.48 -1.81 -8.69
C ALA A 489 20.51 -2.99 -8.74
N GLN A 490 19.21 -2.72 -8.64
CA GLN A 490 18.13 -3.70 -8.71
C GLN A 490 16.80 -3.03 -9.16
N PRO A 491 15.88 -3.80 -9.75
CA PRO A 491 14.60 -3.25 -10.24
C PRO A 491 13.78 -2.50 -9.17
N LYS A 492 13.86 -2.95 -7.91
CA LYS A 492 13.11 -2.38 -6.78
C LYS A 492 13.90 -1.34 -5.98
N ALA A 493 14.84 -0.66 -6.61
CA ALA A 493 15.69 0.34 -5.95
C ALA A 493 14.87 1.45 -5.27
N ARG A 494 13.84 1.98 -5.93
CA ARG A 494 12.95 3.01 -5.34
C ARG A 494 12.23 2.51 -4.10
N LEU A 495 11.74 1.29 -4.12
CA LEU A 495 11.08 0.67 -2.97
C LEU A 495 12.07 0.42 -1.83
N ALA A 496 13.29 -0.08 -2.14
CA ALA A 496 14.34 -0.25 -1.14
C ALA A 496 14.71 1.10 -0.48
N MET A 497 14.83 2.18 -1.28
CA MET A 497 15.04 3.53 -0.76
C MET A 497 13.88 3.98 0.14
N ALA A 498 12.65 3.84 -0.28
CA ALA A 498 11.48 4.23 0.51
C ALA A 498 11.43 3.51 1.87
N LEU A 499 11.84 2.24 1.94
CA LEU A 499 11.87 1.48 3.19
C LEU A 499 13.06 1.85 4.08
N LEU A 500 14.22 2.18 3.51
CA LEU A 500 15.47 2.32 4.25
C LEU A 500 15.93 3.78 4.46
N GLU A 501 15.36 4.75 3.75
CA GLU A 501 15.65 6.16 3.99
C GLU A 501 14.90 6.67 5.21
N PRO A 502 15.60 7.23 6.22
CA PRO A 502 14.97 7.58 7.49
C PRO A 502 13.89 8.65 7.39
N GLN A 503 13.99 9.54 6.41
CA GLN A 503 13.06 10.64 6.19
C GLN A 503 11.96 10.33 5.14
N ALA A 504 11.98 9.15 4.53
CA ALA A 504 10.96 8.74 3.59
C ALA A 504 9.64 8.43 4.31
N PRO A 505 8.48 8.83 3.76
CA PRO A 505 7.20 8.45 4.33
C PRO A 505 7.06 6.92 4.34
N ASP A 506 6.54 6.41 5.45
CA ASP A 506 6.33 4.97 5.67
C ASP A 506 7.62 4.11 5.65
N SER A 507 8.79 4.74 5.84
CA SER A 507 10.03 3.99 6.03
C SER A 507 9.96 3.09 7.27
N LEU A 508 10.80 2.06 7.32
CA LEU A 508 10.89 1.19 8.50
C LEU A 508 11.24 1.95 9.78
N LEU A 509 12.01 3.06 9.65
CA LEU A 509 12.25 3.96 10.77
C LEU A 509 10.95 4.67 11.17
N GLN A 510 10.26 5.27 10.21
CA GLN A 510 9.03 6.02 10.51
C GLN A 510 7.94 5.12 11.10
N TRP A 511 7.90 3.83 10.75
CA TRP A 511 7.06 2.83 11.39
C TRP A 511 7.56 2.36 12.76
N GLY A 512 8.65 2.94 13.28
CA GLY A 512 9.11 2.68 14.63
C GLY A 512 9.94 1.39 14.83
N LEU A 513 10.37 0.72 13.75
CA LEU A 513 11.14 -0.51 13.87
C LEU A 513 12.55 -0.28 14.47
N PHE A 514 12.98 0.98 14.52
CA PHE A 514 14.28 1.39 15.06
C PHE A 514 14.18 2.31 16.28
N ASN A 515 13.00 2.43 16.91
CA ASN A 515 12.76 3.35 18.03
C ASN A 515 13.80 3.19 19.14
N ASN A 516 14.24 1.95 19.41
CA ASN A 516 15.26 1.66 20.41
C ASN A 516 16.59 2.42 20.19
N ALA A 517 16.95 2.74 18.94
CA ALA A 517 18.16 3.51 18.64
C ALA A 517 18.03 5.00 18.98
N PHE A 518 16.80 5.46 19.21
CA PHE A 518 16.46 6.85 19.51
C PHE A 518 15.98 7.05 20.95
N GLU A 519 16.07 6.01 21.77
CA GLU A 519 15.74 6.05 23.18
C GLU A 519 17.01 5.98 24.04
N ARG A 520 17.14 6.88 24.99
CA ARG A 520 18.23 6.82 25.97
C ARG A 520 18.05 5.58 26.86
N LYS A 521 19.07 4.74 26.96
CA LYS A 521 19.05 3.52 27.79
C LYS A 521 19.95 3.62 29.02
N GLU A 522 21.06 4.39 28.92
CA GLU A 522 21.97 4.63 30.03
C GLU A 522 21.93 6.10 30.47
N TYR A 523 22.13 6.37 31.73
CA TYR A 523 22.06 7.68 32.31
C TYR A 523 23.14 7.91 33.37
N MET A 524 23.37 9.16 33.72
CA MET A 524 24.26 9.55 34.81
C MET A 524 23.41 10.25 35.87
N GLU A 525 23.48 9.75 37.12
CA GLU A 525 22.76 10.38 38.23
C GLU A 525 23.15 11.86 38.36
N ALA A 526 22.21 12.72 38.74
CA ALA A 526 22.43 14.16 38.77
C ALA A 526 23.62 14.56 39.63
N TYR A 527 23.78 13.94 40.81
CA TYR A 527 24.90 14.24 41.71
C TYR A 527 26.26 13.80 41.13
N VAL A 528 26.28 12.69 40.35
CA VAL A 528 27.47 12.23 39.64
C VAL A 528 27.81 13.19 38.52
N ALA A 529 26.79 13.58 37.72
CA ALA A 529 26.95 14.54 36.62
C ALA A 529 27.48 15.89 37.09
N GLU A 530 27.01 16.36 38.25
CA GLU A 530 27.55 17.58 38.89
C GLU A 530 29.04 17.43 39.27
N ALA A 531 29.44 16.28 39.86
CA ALA A 531 30.80 16.07 40.22
C ALA A 531 31.72 15.98 38.97
N VAL A 532 31.26 15.31 37.92
CA VAL A 532 31.93 15.25 36.61
C VAL A 532 32.06 16.62 36.00
N ALA A 533 30.98 17.40 35.95
CA ALA A 533 30.95 18.76 35.40
C ALA A 533 31.98 19.66 36.10
N ARG A 534 32.05 19.65 37.43
CA ARG A 534 33.02 20.43 38.21
C ARG A 534 34.45 20.02 37.86
N GLY A 535 34.73 18.73 37.76
CA GLY A 535 36.03 18.22 37.35
C GLY A 535 36.43 18.68 35.95
N MET A 536 35.50 18.61 34.98
CA MET A 536 35.74 19.06 33.60
C MET A 536 35.97 20.56 33.51
N LEU A 537 35.18 21.38 34.22
CA LEU A 537 35.34 22.81 34.26
C LEU A 537 36.64 23.26 34.94
N ALA A 538 37.13 22.50 35.93
CA ALA A 538 38.40 22.76 36.56
C ALA A 538 39.62 22.40 35.67
N ALA A 539 39.45 21.33 34.85
CA ALA A 539 40.52 20.83 33.99
C ALA A 539 40.64 21.59 32.66
N ASP A 540 39.50 22.17 32.14
CA ASP A 540 39.46 22.79 30.83
C ASP A 540 38.86 24.22 30.90
N PRO A 541 39.69 25.29 30.91
CA PRO A 541 39.24 26.67 30.89
C PRO A 541 38.45 27.07 29.62
N ALA A 542 38.71 26.39 28.47
CA ALA A 542 37.98 26.67 27.24
C ALA A 542 36.54 26.14 27.33
N LEU A 543 36.36 24.95 27.87
CA LEU A 543 35.04 24.36 28.14
C LEU A 543 34.27 25.24 29.14
N LYS A 544 34.93 25.78 30.17
CA LYS A 544 34.29 26.69 31.12
C LYS A 544 33.77 27.94 30.41
N THR A 545 34.58 28.54 29.54
CA THR A 545 34.19 29.71 28.77
C THR A 545 33.00 29.39 27.84
N GLN A 546 33.01 28.23 27.20
CA GLN A 546 31.90 27.78 26.34
C GLN A 546 30.61 27.59 27.13
N PHE A 547 30.67 26.93 28.29
CA PHE A 547 29.51 26.73 29.16
C PHE A 547 28.94 28.06 29.67
N GLU A 548 29.78 28.95 30.16
CA GLU A 548 29.37 30.29 30.62
C GLU A 548 28.76 31.14 29.51
N ARG A 549 29.32 31.08 28.28
CA ARG A 549 28.73 31.70 27.11
C ARG A 549 27.34 31.17 26.84
N ARG A 550 27.18 29.87 26.81
CA ARG A 550 25.88 29.24 26.55
C ARG A 550 24.84 29.58 27.61
N LEU A 551 25.22 29.68 28.86
CA LEU A 551 24.33 30.14 29.95
C LEU A 551 23.82 31.58 29.71
N ARG A 552 24.62 32.45 29.06
CA ARG A 552 24.22 33.82 28.77
C ARG A 552 23.37 33.92 27.50
N GLU A 553 23.67 33.13 26.49
CA GLU A 553 23.11 33.28 25.13
C GLU A 553 21.88 32.41 24.90
N ASP A 554 21.73 31.27 25.63
CA ASP A 554 20.66 30.29 25.49
C ASP A 554 19.84 30.20 26.78
N ARG A 555 18.74 30.95 26.82
CA ARG A 555 17.87 31.01 28.00
C ARG A 555 17.22 29.67 28.33
N ALA A 556 16.78 28.91 27.31
CA ALA A 556 16.18 27.59 27.50
C ALA A 556 17.18 26.61 28.14
N PHE A 557 18.46 26.64 27.72
CA PHE A 557 19.53 25.90 28.35
C PHE A 557 19.80 26.40 29.79
N ALA A 558 19.85 27.74 29.98
CA ALA A 558 20.10 28.32 31.29
C ALA A 558 19.01 27.98 32.33
N ASP A 559 17.78 27.90 31.93
CA ASP A 559 16.63 27.61 32.82
C ASP A 559 16.41 26.08 33.01
N SER A 560 17.17 25.21 32.31
CA SER A 560 17.01 23.72 32.40
C SER A 560 18.19 23.07 33.10
N PRO A 561 18.05 22.65 34.38
CA PRO A 561 19.09 21.89 35.08
C PRO A 561 19.49 20.60 34.33
N ALA A 562 18.52 19.89 33.77
CA ALA A 562 18.78 18.67 32.99
C ALA A 562 19.64 18.94 31.74
N ALA A 563 19.34 20.00 30.97
CA ALA A 563 20.12 20.34 29.80
C ALA A 563 21.57 20.74 30.14
N ARG A 564 21.77 21.43 31.29
CA ARG A 564 23.11 21.77 31.77
C ARG A 564 23.93 20.53 32.13
N LEU A 565 23.35 19.57 32.84
CA LEU A 565 24.02 18.32 33.20
C LEU A 565 24.27 17.45 31.96
N GLU A 566 23.31 17.39 31.06
CA GLU A 566 23.47 16.66 29.80
C GLU A 566 24.61 17.21 28.93
N PHE A 567 24.83 18.54 28.94
CA PHE A 567 25.94 19.16 28.23
C PHE A 567 27.29 18.53 28.61
N PHE A 568 27.54 18.26 29.90
CA PHE A 568 28.76 17.61 30.36
C PHE A 568 28.74 16.10 30.13
N HIS A 569 27.57 15.44 30.32
CA HIS A 569 27.45 14.01 30.05
C HIS A 569 27.75 13.68 28.58
N ARG A 570 27.33 14.53 27.64
CA ARG A 570 27.63 14.36 26.20
C ARG A 570 29.13 14.44 25.87
N LEU A 571 29.92 15.04 26.71
CA LEU A 571 31.38 15.16 26.58
C LEU A 571 32.12 14.06 27.36
N HIS A 572 31.42 13.30 28.18
CA HIS A 572 32.01 12.25 29.01
C HIS A 572 32.10 10.92 28.24
N PRO A 573 33.18 10.11 28.43
CA PRO A 573 33.35 8.81 27.75
C PRO A 573 32.21 7.79 27.97
N SER A 574 31.35 7.99 29.00
CA SER A 574 30.15 7.15 29.21
C SER A 574 28.96 7.51 28.34
N TRP A 575 29.05 8.57 27.53
CA TRP A 575 27.97 8.92 26.61
C TRP A 575 27.83 7.84 25.53
N ASP A 576 26.57 7.40 25.28
CA ASP A 576 26.32 6.47 24.17
C ASP A 576 26.32 7.23 22.84
N GLU A 577 27.42 7.15 22.11
CA GLU A 577 27.57 7.76 20.79
C GLU A 577 26.60 7.19 19.73
N ARG A 578 25.95 6.04 20.01
CA ARG A 578 24.96 5.44 19.11
C ARG A 578 23.56 5.96 19.33
N LEU A 579 23.31 6.72 20.42
CA LEU A 579 22.04 7.40 20.62
C LEU A 579 21.77 8.38 19.47
N ASP A 580 20.55 8.36 18.93
CA ASP A 580 20.11 9.18 17.79
C ASP A 580 20.87 8.89 16.48
N LEU A 581 21.52 7.74 16.39
CA LEU A 581 22.19 7.25 15.20
C LEU A 581 21.33 6.18 14.53
N TYR A 582 20.85 6.46 13.32
CA TYR A 582 20.11 5.47 12.52
C TYR A 582 21.03 4.30 12.19
N PRO A 583 20.61 3.05 12.46
CA PRO A 583 21.50 1.91 12.30
C PRO A 583 21.88 1.58 10.86
N VAL A 584 20.99 1.83 9.89
CA VAL A 584 21.26 1.53 8.47
C VAL A 584 22.22 2.57 7.92
N MET A 585 23.19 2.13 7.14
CA MET A 585 24.25 2.94 6.55
C MET A 585 24.12 2.97 5.04
N ARG A 586 24.53 4.06 4.40
CA ARG A 586 24.74 4.13 2.94
C ARG A 586 26.20 3.84 2.63
N VAL A 587 26.46 3.19 1.50
CA VAL A 587 27.82 2.85 1.09
C VAL A 587 28.04 3.10 -0.39
N ASP A 588 29.25 3.56 -0.74
CA ASP A 588 29.69 3.81 -2.11
C ASP A 588 30.32 2.56 -2.76
N ARG A 589 30.68 1.57 -1.95
CA ARG A 589 31.24 0.28 -2.39
C ARG A 589 30.57 -0.85 -1.61
N ALA A 590 30.26 -1.93 -2.33
CA ALA A 590 29.74 -3.12 -1.66
C ALA A 590 30.78 -3.66 -0.66
N PRO A 591 30.39 -4.04 0.56
CA PRO A 591 31.28 -4.77 1.46
C PRO A 591 31.69 -6.09 0.80
N GLU A 592 32.91 -6.55 1.09
CA GLU A 592 33.45 -7.83 0.58
C GLU A 592 32.62 -9.03 1.04
#